data_a3a3d20b93c2a8fe4555d85e6f88b361
#
_entry.id   a3a3d20b93c2a8fe4555d85e6f88b361
#
_cell.length_a   1.000
_cell.length_b   1.000
_cell.length_c   1.000
_cell.angle_alpha   90.00
_cell.angle_beta   90.00
_cell.angle_gamma   90.00
#
_symmetry.space_group_name_H-M   'P 1'
#
loop_
_entity.id
_entity.type
_entity.pdbx_description
1 polymer ?
#
loop_
_entity_poly.entity_id
_entity_poly.type
_entity_poly.pdbx_seq_one_letter_code
_entity_poly.pdbx_strand_id
1 'polypeptide(L)'
;MRRIALCLFALAVVGTGVGCGGDSGPPLTADEFAKQGNAICKADDAKLADEGKTLLKDANTTPDQLAKFYLDHAIPNAKAKLDGLAKLQPPTKDKDKVKKMLAAGRTATDLVEKGLKKQGAAYLQAKGPDQFKDFNSKAKDLKLTDCAGND
;
A
#
# COMPACT_ATOMS: atom_id res chain seq x y z
N MET A 1 -4.08 54.93 -30.46
CA MET A 1 -3.91 53.66 -31.22
C MET A 1 -2.88 52.84 -30.49
N ARG A 2 -3.34 51.93 -29.60
CA ARG A 2 -2.51 51.04 -28.79
C ARG A 2 -2.56 49.62 -29.37
N ARG A 3 -1.45 49.14 -29.92
CA ARG A 3 -1.33 47.80 -30.46
C ARG A 3 -1.06 46.84 -29.32
N ILE A 4 -2.03 45.96 -28.99
CA ILE A 4 -1.87 44.88 -28.01
C ILE A 4 -1.31 43.67 -28.78
N ALA A 5 -0.06 43.31 -28.44
CA ALA A 5 0.56 42.10 -28.94
C ALA A 5 0.05 40.91 -28.09
N LEU A 6 -0.70 39.97 -28.71
CA LEU A 6 -1.09 38.71 -28.13
C LEU A 6 0.12 37.76 -28.23
N CYS A 7 0.72 37.43 -27.07
CA CYS A 7 1.65 36.29 -26.97
C CYS A 7 0.84 35.01 -26.83
N LEU A 8 0.82 34.20 -27.89
CA LEU A 8 0.32 32.82 -27.89
C LEU A 8 1.33 31.94 -27.16
N PHE A 9 0.99 31.54 -25.93
CA PHE A 9 1.71 30.48 -25.23
C PHE A 9 1.22 29.15 -25.79
N ALA A 10 2.07 28.48 -26.55
CA ALA A 10 1.87 27.10 -26.98
C ALA A 10 2.11 26.18 -25.76
N LEU A 11 1.03 25.69 -25.15
CA LEU A 11 1.09 24.59 -24.19
C LEU A 11 1.42 23.30 -24.96
N ALA A 12 2.65 22.83 -24.83
CA ALA A 12 3.01 21.48 -25.22
C ALA A 12 2.35 20.51 -24.24
N VAL A 13 1.22 19.94 -24.62
CA VAL A 13 0.59 18.81 -23.93
C VAL A 13 1.48 17.59 -24.17
N VAL A 14 2.33 17.29 -23.20
CA VAL A 14 3.01 15.98 -23.14
C VAL A 14 1.94 14.95 -22.82
N GLY A 15 1.47 14.28 -23.88
CA GLY A 15 0.53 13.17 -23.78
C GLY A 15 1.16 12.02 -23.00
N THR A 16 0.84 11.89 -21.71
CA THR A 16 1.06 10.67 -20.96
C THR A 16 0.06 9.64 -21.48
N GLY A 17 0.51 8.80 -22.41
CA GLY A 17 -0.23 7.63 -22.85
C GLY A 17 -0.53 6.73 -21.65
N VAL A 18 -1.79 6.68 -21.25
CA VAL A 18 -2.30 5.66 -20.33
C VAL A 18 -2.40 4.37 -21.12
N GLY A 19 -1.27 3.65 -21.25
CA GLY A 19 -1.22 2.31 -21.79
C GLY A 19 -1.83 1.34 -20.77
N CYS A 20 -3.05 0.90 -21.01
CA CYS A 20 -3.61 -0.30 -20.39
C CYS A 20 -2.82 -1.52 -20.88
N GLY A 21 -2.17 -2.22 -19.96
CA GLY A 21 -1.67 -3.58 -20.19
C GLY A 21 -0.17 -3.74 -19.96
N GLY A 22 0.19 -4.52 -18.94
CA GLY A 22 1.40 -5.33 -18.81
C GLY A 22 2.76 -4.64 -18.99
N ASP A 23 3.57 -4.65 -17.93
CA ASP A 23 5.06 -4.62 -17.91
C ASP A 23 5.80 -3.91 -19.08
N SER A 24 5.68 -2.60 -19.23
CA SER A 24 6.28 -1.92 -20.39
C SER A 24 7.12 -0.67 -20.07
N GLY A 25 7.43 -0.42 -18.81
CA GLY A 25 8.38 0.65 -18.46
C GLY A 25 9.79 0.14 -18.21
N PRO A 26 10.85 0.97 -18.34
CA PRO A 26 12.17 0.60 -17.88
C PRO A 26 12.15 0.37 -16.36
N PRO A 27 13.01 -0.53 -15.83
CA PRO A 27 13.13 -0.73 -14.40
C PRO A 27 13.46 0.59 -13.70
N LEU A 28 12.77 0.84 -12.58
CA LEU A 28 13.04 1.99 -11.72
C LEU A 28 14.43 1.88 -11.07
N THR A 29 15.04 3.00 -10.75
CA THR A 29 16.16 3.02 -9.82
C THR A 29 15.70 2.63 -8.41
N ALA A 30 16.61 2.25 -7.53
CA ALA A 30 16.26 1.87 -6.16
C ALA A 30 15.58 3.02 -5.39
N ASP A 31 16.02 4.25 -5.60
CA ASP A 31 15.45 5.42 -4.94
C ASP A 31 14.07 5.79 -5.51
N GLU A 32 13.86 5.67 -6.83
CA GLU A 32 12.54 5.86 -7.45
C GLU A 32 11.55 4.78 -6.99
N PHE A 33 11.98 3.52 -6.93
CA PHE A 33 11.16 2.42 -6.42
C PHE A 33 10.76 2.67 -4.96
N ALA A 34 11.71 3.04 -4.10
CA ALA A 34 11.45 3.36 -2.72
C ALA A 34 10.49 4.56 -2.57
N LYS A 35 10.71 5.64 -3.34
CA LYS A 35 9.85 6.82 -3.33
C LYS A 35 8.42 6.50 -3.74
N GLN A 36 8.23 5.79 -4.85
CA GLN A 36 6.90 5.43 -5.34
C GLN A 36 6.21 4.41 -4.43
N GLY A 37 6.94 3.42 -3.93
CA GLY A 37 6.41 2.43 -3.01
C GLY A 37 5.98 3.05 -1.67
N ASN A 38 6.78 3.92 -1.09
CA ASN A 38 6.42 4.66 0.12
C ASN A 38 5.18 5.54 -0.10
N ALA A 39 5.06 6.19 -1.26
CA ALA A 39 3.88 6.99 -1.57
C ALA A 39 2.60 6.14 -1.63
N ILE A 40 2.66 4.93 -2.21
CA ILE A 40 1.54 3.98 -2.22
C ILE A 40 1.16 3.61 -0.78
N CYS A 41 2.11 3.19 0.03
CA CYS A 41 1.84 2.76 1.40
C CYS A 41 1.25 3.90 2.24
N LYS A 42 1.83 5.08 2.16
CA LYS A 42 1.33 6.26 2.86
C LYS A 42 -0.10 6.64 2.45
N ALA A 43 -0.43 6.57 1.16
CA ALA A 43 -1.78 6.87 0.67
C ALA A 43 -2.80 5.85 1.19
N ASP A 44 -2.45 4.57 1.17
CA ASP A 44 -3.32 3.49 1.65
C ASP A 44 -3.50 3.54 3.17
N ASP A 45 -2.45 3.86 3.94
CA ASP A 45 -2.53 4.01 5.38
C ASP A 45 -3.37 5.24 5.79
N ALA A 46 -3.25 6.36 5.05
CA ALA A 46 -4.08 7.55 5.25
C ALA A 46 -5.57 7.25 4.99
N LYS A 47 -5.86 6.49 3.92
CA LYS A 47 -7.23 6.05 3.61
C LYS A 47 -7.80 5.18 4.73
N LEU A 48 -7.04 4.17 5.18
CA LEU A 48 -7.47 3.28 6.25
C LEU A 48 -7.69 4.05 7.58
N ALA A 49 -6.81 5.01 7.88
CA ALA A 49 -6.94 5.86 9.05
C ALA A 49 -8.20 6.72 8.99
N ASP A 50 -8.55 7.27 7.82
CA ASP A 50 -9.78 8.06 7.65
C ASP A 50 -11.04 7.19 7.78
N GLU A 51 -11.06 6.02 7.15
CA GLU A 51 -12.15 5.04 7.27
C GLU A 51 -12.34 4.55 8.73
N GLY A 52 -11.25 4.36 9.47
CA GLY A 52 -11.27 3.93 10.87
C GLY A 52 -11.49 5.05 11.89
N LYS A 53 -11.46 6.31 11.46
CA LYS A 53 -11.41 7.47 12.36
C LYS A 53 -12.55 7.53 13.38
N THR A 54 -13.75 7.23 12.96
CA THR A 54 -14.92 7.22 13.86
C THR A 54 -14.88 6.02 14.79
N LEU A 55 -14.66 4.84 14.24
CA LEU A 55 -14.64 3.59 14.98
C LEU A 55 -13.54 3.57 16.06
N LEU A 56 -12.31 3.98 15.69
CA LEU A 56 -11.15 3.92 16.59
C LEU A 56 -11.15 5.01 17.67
N LYS A 57 -11.99 6.04 17.54
CA LYS A 57 -12.16 7.10 18.54
C LYS A 57 -13.32 6.85 19.49
N ASP A 58 -14.24 5.95 19.16
CA ASP A 58 -15.36 5.61 20.00
C ASP A 58 -14.90 4.67 21.12
N ALA A 59 -14.97 5.15 22.36
CA ALA A 59 -14.62 4.36 23.55
C ALA A 59 -15.54 3.13 23.75
N ASN A 60 -16.69 3.09 23.07
CA ASN A 60 -17.64 1.99 23.11
C ASN A 60 -17.44 0.99 21.94
N THR A 61 -16.42 1.17 21.13
CA THR A 61 -16.12 0.24 20.03
C THR A 61 -15.91 -1.17 20.56
N THR A 62 -16.78 -2.08 20.14
CA THR A 62 -16.68 -3.48 20.56
C THR A 62 -15.63 -4.24 19.76
N PRO A 63 -15.06 -5.33 20.30
CA PRO A 63 -14.14 -6.19 19.55
C PRO A 63 -14.73 -6.73 18.25
N ASP A 64 -16.04 -7.01 18.20
CA ASP A 64 -16.70 -7.48 16.99
C ASP A 64 -16.81 -6.40 15.90
N GLN A 65 -17.07 -5.15 16.29
CA GLN A 65 -17.03 -4.02 15.37
C GLN A 65 -15.62 -3.83 14.80
N LEU A 66 -14.59 -3.98 15.64
CA LEU A 66 -13.20 -3.92 15.20
C LEU A 66 -12.86 -5.06 14.25
N ALA A 67 -13.26 -6.30 14.56
CA ALA A 67 -13.06 -7.45 13.67
C ALA A 67 -13.74 -7.26 12.31
N LYS A 68 -14.97 -6.71 12.32
CA LYS A 68 -15.69 -6.36 11.10
C LYS A 68 -14.96 -5.28 10.30
N PHE A 69 -14.47 -4.23 10.94
CA PHE A 69 -13.67 -3.19 10.28
C PHE A 69 -12.42 -3.75 9.61
N TYR A 70 -11.72 -4.67 10.29
CA TYR A 70 -10.56 -5.32 9.67
C TYR A 70 -10.95 -6.09 8.41
N LEU A 71 -12.05 -6.85 8.44
CA LEU A 71 -12.49 -7.63 7.28
C LEU A 71 -12.99 -6.76 6.12
N ASP A 72 -13.72 -5.68 6.42
CA ASP A 72 -14.38 -4.86 5.42
C ASP A 72 -13.45 -3.77 4.84
N HIS A 73 -12.44 -3.34 5.58
CA HIS A 73 -11.57 -2.21 5.22
C HIS A 73 -10.08 -2.57 5.24
N ALA A 74 -9.54 -3.04 6.36
CA ALA A 74 -8.09 -3.21 6.51
C ALA A 74 -7.53 -4.30 5.57
N ILE A 75 -8.22 -5.45 5.46
CA ILE A 75 -7.79 -6.55 4.57
C ILE A 75 -7.88 -6.15 3.09
N PRO A 76 -9.00 -5.58 2.58
CA PRO A 76 -9.06 -5.09 1.21
C PRO A 76 -7.99 -4.02 0.92
N ASN A 77 -7.76 -3.09 1.86
CA ASN A 77 -6.74 -2.07 1.72
C ASN A 77 -5.32 -2.66 1.66
N ALA A 78 -4.99 -3.63 2.52
CA ALA A 78 -3.71 -4.32 2.48
C ALA A 78 -3.49 -5.06 1.14
N LYS A 79 -4.52 -5.70 0.60
CA LYS A 79 -4.47 -6.34 -0.73
C LYS A 79 -4.23 -5.31 -1.83
N ALA A 80 -4.97 -4.19 -1.83
CA ALA A 80 -4.80 -3.10 -2.80
C ALA A 80 -3.39 -2.49 -2.74
N LYS A 81 -2.85 -2.27 -1.53
CA LYS A 81 -1.47 -1.83 -1.29
C LYS A 81 -0.46 -2.78 -1.95
N LEU A 82 -0.56 -4.08 -1.70
CA LEU A 82 0.33 -5.09 -2.29
C LEU A 82 0.22 -5.14 -3.81
N ASP A 83 -0.98 -4.99 -4.35
CA ASP A 83 -1.21 -4.94 -5.81
C ASP A 83 -0.68 -3.65 -6.42
N GLY A 84 -0.76 -2.52 -5.72
CA GLY A 84 -0.13 -1.27 -6.11
C GLY A 84 1.39 -1.39 -6.19
N LEU A 85 2.02 -1.97 -5.16
CA LEU A 85 3.45 -2.24 -5.14
C LEU A 85 3.87 -3.23 -6.23
N ALA A 86 3.06 -4.23 -6.54
CA ALA A 86 3.34 -5.22 -7.59
C ALA A 86 3.32 -4.63 -9.00
N LYS A 87 2.67 -3.50 -9.21
CA LYS A 87 2.66 -2.78 -10.51
C LYS A 87 3.90 -1.94 -10.74
N LEU A 88 4.69 -1.67 -9.71
CA LEU A 88 5.96 -0.96 -9.87
C LEU A 88 6.99 -1.88 -10.54
N GLN A 89 7.80 -1.29 -11.45
CA GLN A 89 8.93 -1.99 -12.07
C GLN A 89 10.15 -1.92 -11.13
N PRO A 90 10.48 -2.98 -10.38
CA PRO A 90 11.58 -2.92 -9.44
C PRO A 90 12.93 -2.85 -10.16
N PRO A 91 13.98 -2.33 -9.50
CA PRO A 91 15.34 -2.42 -10.01
C PRO A 91 15.68 -3.86 -10.35
N THR A 92 16.37 -4.08 -11.47
CA THR A 92 16.69 -5.43 -11.98
C THR A 92 17.36 -6.30 -10.91
N LYS A 93 18.27 -5.72 -10.10
CA LYS A 93 18.97 -6.42 -9.01
C LYS A 93 18.09 -6.77 -7.82
N ASP A 94 16.94 -6.11 -7.66
CA ASP A 94 16.07 -6.26 -6.48
C ASP A 94 14.76 -6.99 -6.81
N LYS A 95 14.55 -7.45 -8.05
CA LYS A 95 13.33 -8.16 -8.49
C LYS A 95 12.95 -9.31 -7.56
N ASP A 96 13.90 -10.15 -7.21
CA ASP A 96 13.65 -11.30 -6.34
C ASP A 96 13.33 -10.89 -4.89
N LYS A 97 13.97 -9.82 -4.40
CA LYS A 97 13.67 -9.28 -3.07
C LYS A 97 12.24 -8.73 -3.01
N VAL A 98 11.84 -7.96 -4.03
CA VAL A 98 10.47 -7.43 -4.14
C VAL A 98 9.46 -8.57 -4.24
N LYS A 99 9.71 -9.58 -5.08
CA LYS A 99 8.84 -10.77 -5.18
C LYS A 99 8.66 -11.47 -3.84
N LYS A 100 9.75 -11.68 -3.08
CA LYS A 100 9.71 -12.29 -1.75
C LYS A 100 8.95 -11.43 -0.74
N MET A 101 9.15 -10.11 -0.77
CA MET A 101 8.42 -9.16 0.08
C MET A 101 6.92 -9.23 -0.20
N LEU A 102 6.51 -9.14 -1.47
CA LEU A 102 5.09 -9.21 -1.85
C LEU A 102 4.46 -10.55 -1.45
N ALA A 103 5.18 -11.66 -1.63
CA ALA A 103 4.71 -12.98 -1.21
C ALA A 103 4.50 -13.05 0.31
N ALA A 104 5.44 -12.53 1.11
CA ALA A 104 5.32 -12.45 2.55
C ALA A 104 4.09 -11.61 2.98
N GLY A 105 3.89 -10.45 2.36
CA GLY A 105 2.74 -9.58 2.63
C GLY A 105 1.41 -10.26 2.31
N ARG A 106 1.29 -10.93 1.16
CA ARG A 106 0.08 -11.67 0.80
C ARG A 106 -0.20 -12.80 1.77
N THR A 107 0.82 -13.60 2.11
CA THR A 107 0.69 -14.67 3.10
C THR A 107 0.21 -14.14 4.44
N ALA A 108 0.80 -13.07 4.95
CA ALA A 108 0.40 -12.43 6.19
C ALA A 108 -1.06 -11.95 6.15
N THR A 109 -1.44 -11.26 5.08
CA THR A 109 -2.82 -10.77 4.89
C THR A 109 -3.83 -11.91 4.86
N ASP A 110 -3.53 -13.00 4.15
CA ASP A 110 -4.40 -14.18 4.06
C ASP A 110 -4.53 -14.91 5.42
N LEU A 111 -3.45 -14.98 6.20
CA LEU A 111 -3.48 -15.58 7.54
C LEU A 111 -4.37 -14.76 8.48
N VAL A 112 -4.24 -13.43 8.48
CA VAL A 112 -5.09 -12.53 9.28
C VAL A 112 -6.55 -12.65 8.85
N GLU A 113 -6.84 -12.62 7.55
CA GLU A 113 -8.21 -12.77 7.03
C GLU A 113 -8.84 -14.10 7.45
N LYS A 114 -8.11 -15.21 7.30
CA LYS A 114 -8.59 -16.55 7.72
C LYS A 114 -8.80 -16.61 9.22
N GLY A 115 -7.90 -16.05 10.00
CA GLY A 115 -8.01 -15.98 11.45
C GLY A 115 -9.28 -15.22 11.88
N LEU A 116 -9.48 -14.03 11.33
CA LEU A 116 -10.68 -13.21 11.60
C LEU A 116 -11.98 -13.90 11.17
N LYS A 117 -12.02 -14.53 10.00
CA LYS A 117 -13.20 -15.28 9.53
C LYS A 117 -13.53 -16.48 10.40
N LYS A 118 -12.51 -17.14 10.96
CA LYS A 118 -12.70 -18.34 11.81
C LYS A 118 -13.02 -18.02 13.26
N GLN A 119 -12.41 -17.00 13.82
CA GLN A 119 -12.39 -16.71 15.26
C GLN A 119 -13.01 -15.35 15.62
N GLY A 120 -13.35 -14.51 14.62
CA GLY A 120 -13.88 -13.17 14.86
C GLY A 120 -12.97 -12.33 15.74
N ALA A 121 -13.55 -11.62 16.67
CA ALA A 121 -12.85 -10.76 17.60
C ALA A 121 -11.81 -11.48 18.47
N ALA A 122 -12.01 -12.76 18.76
CA ALA A 122 -11.05 -13.54 19.56
C ALA A 122 -9.66 -13.62 18.88
N TYR A 123 -9.61 -13.57 17.55
CA TYR A 123 -8.34 -13.53 16.82
C TYR A 123 -7.52 -12.28 17.12
N LEU A 124 -8.18 -11.12 17.24
CA LEU A 124 -7.52 -9.84 17.56
C LEU A 124 -6.99 -9.79 19.00
N GLN A 125 -7.63 -10.54 19.90
CA GLN A 125 -7.26 -10.62 21.31
C GLN A 125 -6.17 -11.68 21.58
N ALA A 126 -5.97 -12.61 20.65
CA ALA A 126 -4.97 -13.65 20.79
C ALA A 126 -3.55 -13.05 20.67
N LYS A 127 -2.71 -13.34 21.67
CA LYS A 127 -1.27 -13.02 21.59
C LYS A 127 -0.59 -14.02 20.65
N GLY A 128 -0.66 -13.74 19.36
CA GLY A 128 0.01 -14.51 18.31
C GLY A 128 1.31 -13.83 17.85
N PRO A 129 2.13 -14.55 17.04
CA PRO A 129 3.27 -13.95 16.40
C PRO A 129 2.82 -12.83 15.46
N ASP A 130 3.65 -11.79 15.30
CA ASP A 130 3.40 -10.75 14.29
C ASP A 130 3.47 -11.37 12.89
N GLN A 131 2.30 -11.45 12.25
CA GLN A 131 2.16 -12.06 10.91
C GLN A 131 2.90 -11.23 9.84
N PHE A 132 3.07 -9.92 10.05
CA PHE A 132 3.72 -9.03 9.10
C PHE A 132 5.23 -8.85 9.32
N LYS A 133 5.81 -9.46 10.35
CA LYS A 133 7.25 -9.31 10.68
C LYS A 133 8.16 -9.56 9.48
N ASP A 134 7.90 -10.63 8.71
CA ASP A 134 8.72 -10.97 7.54
C ASP A 134 8.55 -9.96 6.40
N PHE A 135 7.33 -9.50 6.15
CA PHE A 135 7.05 -8.43 5.20
C PHE A 135 7.74 -7.13 5.62
N ASN A 136 7.59 -6.70 6.87
CA ASN A 136 8.16 -5.47 7.40
C ASN A 136 9.69 -5.46 7.28
N SER A 137 10.35 -6.57 7.64
CA SER A 137 11.80 -6.71 7.48
C SER A 137 12.23 -6.53 6.02
N LYS A 138 11.56 -7.22 5.09
CA LYS A 138 11.87 -7.14 3.66
C LYS A 138 11.57 -5.75 3.05
N ALA A 139 10.53 -5.08 3.54
CA ALA A 139 10.20 -3.72 3.13
C ALA A 139 11.29 -2.74 3.59
N LYS A 140 11.79 -2.86 4.82
CA LYS A 140 12.93 -2.07 5.34
C LYS A 140 14.19 -2.27 4.49
N ASP A 141 14.51 -3.49 4.09
CA ASP A 141 15.67 -3.81 3.22
C ASP A 141 15.58 -3.13 1.84
N LEU A 142 14.37 -2.83 1.39
CA LEU A 142 14.08 -2.13 0.13
C LEU A 142 13.85 -0.62 0.32
N LYS A 143 14.09 -0.07 1.53
CA LYS A 143 13.83 1.31 1.92
C LYS A 143 12.34 1.72 1.81
N LEU A 144 11.43 0.76 1.88
CA LEU A 144 10.00 0.98 1.91
C LEU A 144 9.53 1.20 3.36
N THR A 145 10.02 2.27 3.97
CA THR A 145 9.81 2.55 5.41
C THR A 145 8.36 2.83 5.76
N ASP A 146 7.61 3.48 4.86
CA ASP A 146 6.19 3.75 5.07
C ASP A 146 5.32 2.49 4.89
N CYS A 147 5.88 1.42 4.27
CA CYS A 147 5.21 0.13 4.15
C CYS A 147 5.48 -0.78 5.34
N ALA A 148 6.63 -0.62 5.99
CA ALA A 148 6.99 -1.37 7.18
C ALA A 148 6.24 -0.79 8.37
N GLY A 149 5.45 -1.59 9.06
CA GLY A 149 4.79 -1.17 10.30
C GLY A 149 5.79 -0.61 11.32
N ASN A 150 5.33 0.29 12.17
CA ASN A 150 6.13 0.75 13.29
C ASN A 150 6.30 -0.42 14.27
N ASP A 151 7.56 -0.80 14.52
CA ASP A 151 7.93 -1.74 15.59
C ASP A 151 7.76 -1.09 16.94
#